data_82c8aa082173ec2acdb1755c55746cb1
#
_entry.id   82c8aa082173ec2acdb1755c55746cb1
#
_cell.length_a   1.000
_cell.length_b   1.000
_cell.length_c   1.000
_cell.angle_alpha   90.00
_cell.angle_beta   90.00
_cell.angle_gamma   90.00
#
_symmetry.space_group_name_H-M   'P 1'
#
loop_
_entity.id
_entity.type
_entity.pdbx_description
1 polymer ?
#
loop_
_entity_poly.entity_id
_entity_poly.type
_entity_poly.pdbx_seq_one_letter_code
_entity_poly.pdbx_strand_id
1 'polypeptide(L)'
;MAYQRFKALLIGLISIALFGIAAPAWAALPQGNAVKDPTAILRDALPFEQDDIREMQHRLELTSDDLRAKRWPALGKAVSRSETVLAKRRTTILEAVPVDLRDQADSLLKEVDQGLITLKERIGEIDKPGFIAARRSTLSRIGAVEALMVED
;
A
#
# COMPACT_ATOMS: atom_id res chain seq x y z
N MET A 1 -43.42 -40.16 -21.16
CA MET A 1 -42.25 -40.66 -20.37
C MET A 1 -41.35 -39.56 -19.83
N ALA A 2 -41.39 -38.35 -20.30
CA ALA A 2 -40.54 -37.25 -19.80
C ALA A 2 -40.97 -36.71 -18.43
N TYR A 3 -42.24 -36.77 -18.08
CA TYR A 3 -42.78 -36.23 -16.84
C TYR A 3 -42.39 -37.01 -15.58
N GLN A 4 -42.18 -38.30 -15.68
CA GLN A 4 -41.74 -39.16 -14.57
C GLN A 4 -40.29 -38.91 -14.18
N ARG A 5 -39.46 -38.56 -15.14
CA ARG A 5 -38.03 -38.26 -14.86
C ARG A 5 -37.83 -36.92 -14.15
N PHE A 6 -38.74 -35.96 -14.41
CA PHE A 6 -38.69 -34.66 -13.76
C PHE A 6 -39.07 -34.70 -12.27
N LYS A 7 -40.05 -35.59 -11.91
CA LYS A 7 -40.43 -35.79 -10.50
C LYS A 7 -39.32 -36.42 -9.66
N ALA A 8 -38.57 -37.36 -10.24
CA ALA A 8 -37.46 -38.00 -9.56
C ALA A 8 -36.30 -37.02 -9.27
N LEU A 9 -36.07 -36.10 -10.21
CA LEU A 9 -35.02 -35.07 -10.09
C LEU A 9 -35.37 -34.00 -9.04
N LEU A 10 -36.65 -33.64 -8.95
CA LEU A 10 -37.15 -32.67 -7.96
C LEU A 10 -37.10 -33.22 -6.54
N ILE A 11 -37.40 -34.52 -6.34
CA ILE A 11 -37.35 -35.17 -5.03
C ILE A 11 -35.89 -35.33 -4.58
N GLY A 12 -34.97 -35.60 -5.49
CA GLY A 12 -33.54 -35.66 -5.17
C GLY A 12 -32.98 -34.31 -4.71
N LEU A 13 -33.42 -33.21 -5.31
CA LEU A 13 -32.95 -31.84 -4.96
C LEU A 13 -33.48 -31.40 -3.58
N ILE A 14 -34.71 -31.79 -3.22
CA ILE A 14 -35.30 -31.45 -1.90
C ILE A 14 -34.65 -32.27 -0.77
N SER A 15 -34.22 -33.52 -1.06
CA SER A 15 -33.56 -34.37 -0.06
C SER A 15 -32.13 -33.87 0.27
N ILE A 16 -31.46 -33.24 -0.64
CA ILE A 16 -30.12 -32.63 -0.40
C ILE A 16 -30.22 -31.37 0.47
N ALA A 17 -31.34 -30.63 0.34
CA ALA A 17 -31.57 -29.42 1.13
C ALA A 17 -31.87 -29.69 2.61
N LEU A 18 -32.34 -30.89 2.96
CA LEU A 18 -32.72 -31.26 4.35
C LEU A 18 -31.56 -31.88 5.15
N PHE A 19 -30.51 -32.36 4.50
CA PHE A 19 -29.33 -32.89 5.19
C PHE A 19 -28.15 -31.87 5.31
N GLY A 20 -28.31 -30.66 4.81
CA GLY A 20 -27.30 -29.64 4.75
C GLY A 20 -27.21 -28.67 5.93
N ILE A 21 -27.89 -28.95 7.06
CA ILE A 21 -27.80 -28.05 8.23
C ILE A 21 -27.13 -28.78 9.41
N ALA A 22 -26.08 -29.52 9.16
CA ALA A 22 -25.01 -29.62 10.14
C ALA A 22 -24.07 -28.47 9.81
N ALA A 23 -24.16 -27.37 10.53
CA ALA A 23 -23.14 -26.32 10.43
C ALA A 23 -21.78 -27.00 10.62
N PRO A 24 -20.87 -26.89 9.66
CA PRO A 24 -19.56 -27.52 9.80
C PRO A 24 -18.91 -27.00 11.07
N ALA A 25 -18.25 -27.89 11.83
CA ALA A 25 -17.68 -27.59 13.15
C ALA A 25 -16.71 -26.38 13.17
N TRP A 26 -16.31 -25.86 12.01
CA TRP A 26 -15.54 -24.63 11.88
C TRP A 26 -16.39 -23.35 12.11
N ALA A 27 -17.72 -23.42 12.01
CA ALA A 27 -18.60 -22.29 12.35
C ALA A 27 -18.72 -22.05 13.87
N ALA A 28 -18.19 -22.96 14.68
CA ALA A 28 -18.12 -22.84 16.14
C ALA A 28 -16.73 -22.40 16.64
N LEU A 29 -15.85 -21.93 15.76
CA LEU A 29 -14.66 -21.24 16.20
C LEU A 29 -15.09 -19.94 16.91
N PRO A 30 -14.57 -19.69 18.12
CA PRO A 30 -14.90 -18.47 18.84
C PRO A 30 -14.59 -17.27 17.94
N GLN A 31 -15.59 -16.46 17.65
CA GLN A 31 -15.46 -15.20 16.90
C GLN A 31 -14.69 -14.14 17.70
N GLY A 32 -13.69 -14.56 18.46
CA GLY A 32 -12.86 -13.72 19.31
C GLY A 32 -11.50 -13.35 18.73
N ASN A 33 -11.05 -14.04 17.68
CA ASN A 33 -9.86 -13.68 16.94
C ASN A 33 -10.27 -13.34 15.51
N ALA A 34 -10.69 -12.10 15.28
CA ALA A 34 -10.58 -11.54 13.95
C ALA A 34 -9.17 -11.89 13.48
N VAL A 35 -9.06 -12.69 12.41
CA VAL A 35 -7.77 -12.95 11.76
C VAL A 35 -7.25 -11.56 11.45
N LYS A 36 -6.30 -11.09 12.27
CA LYS A 36 -5.64 -9.82 12.03
C LYS A 36 -5.14 -9.91 10.59
N ASP A 37 -5.54 -8.96 9.78
CA ASP A 37 -5.07 -8.84 8.42
C ASP A 37 -3.56 -9.14 8.42
N PRO A 38 -3.05 -10.08 7.60
CA PRO A 38 -1.63 -10.41 7.57
C PRO A 38 -0.76 -9.17 7.38
N THR A 39 -1.28 -8.15 6.68
CA THR A 39 -0.64 -6.84 6.54
C THR A 39 -0.62 -6.05 7.86
N ALA A 40 -1.61 -6.21 8.72
CA ALA A 40 -1.63 -5.58 10.04
C ALA A 40 -0.61 -6.22 10.99
N ILE A 41 -0.41 -7.54 10.92
CA ILE A 41 0.62 -8.24 11.71
C ILE A 41 2.02 -7.81 11.29
N LEU A 42 2.26 -7.68 9.97
CA LEU A 42 3.52 -7.17 9.43
C LEU A 42 3.74 -5.70 9.81
N ARG A 43 2.69 -4.89 9.82
CA ARG A 43 2.72 -3.48 10.23
C ARG A 43 3.10 -3.32 11.71
N ASP A 44 2.58 -4.19 12.60
CA ASP A 44 2.91 -4.20 14.03
C ASP A 44 4.33 -4.74 14.31
N ALA A 45 4.96 -5.43 13.34
CA ALA A 45 6.28 -6.02 13.47
C ALA A 45 7.41 -5.16 12.87
N LEU A 46 7.08 -4.14 12.08
CA LEU A 46 8.06 -3.25 11.47
C LEU A 46 8.26 -2.00 12.33
N PRO A 47 9.48 -1.45 12.41
CA PRO A 47 9.71 -0.15 13.00
C PRO A 47 8.81 0.91 12.33
N PHE A 48 8.19 1.78 13.12
CA PHE A 48 7.28 2.83 12.62
C PHE A 48 7.91 3.69 11.52
N GLU A 49 9.20 3.86 11.57
CA GLU A 49 10.00 4.66 10.64
C GLU A 49 10.06 4.05 9.24
N GLN A 50 10.13 2.70 9.15
CA GLN A 50 10.06 1.99 7.86
C GLN A 50 8.66 2.07 7.26
N ASP A 51 7.62 2.05 8.09
CA ASP A 51 6.25 2.21 7.65
C ASP A 51 6.01 3.59 7.01
N ASP A 52 6.59 4.66 7.57
CA ASP A 52 6.49 6.00 7.01
C ASP A 52 7.14 6.10 5.60
N ILE A 53 8.31 5.49 5.43
CA ILE A 53 9.02 5.43 4.13
C ILE A 53 8.22 4.61 3.12
N ARG A 54 7.71 3.46 3.51
CA ARG A 54 6.87 2.59 2.65
C ARG A 54 5.54 3.24 2.31
N GLU A 55 4.94 3.99 3.24
CA GLU A 55 3.73 4.73 2.97
C GLU A 55 3.94 5.80 1.88
N MET A 56 5.03 6.55 1.95
CA MET A 56 5.39 7.51 0.90
C MET A 56 5.59 6.81 -0.44
N GLN A 57 6.32 5.69 -0.47
CA GLN A 57 6.55 4.90 -1.67
C GLN A 57 5.23 4.44 -2.27
N HIS A 58 4.40 3.78 -1.48
CA HIS A 58 3.10 3.26 -1.91
C HIS A 58 2.18 4.36 -2.44
N ARG A 59 2.11 5.50 -1.77
CA ARG A 59 1.32 6.65 -2.24
C ARG A 59 1.76 7.15 -3.61
N LEU A 60 3.08 7.24 -3.84
CA LEU A 60 3.61 7.65 -5.12
C LEU A 60 3.41 6.60 -6.21
N GLU A 61 3.44 5.31 -5.88
CA GLU A 61 3.13 4.22 -6.81
C GLU A 61 1.67 4.26 -7.28
N LEU A 62 0.73 4.48 -6.37
CA LEU A 62 -0.71 4.60 -6.68
C LEU A 62 -1.04 5.78 -7.61
N THR A 63 -0.17 6.78 -7.72
CA THR A 63 -0.37 7.90 -8.65
C THR A 63 -0.43 7.48 -10.13
N SER A 64 -0.04 6.24 -10.46
CA SER A 64 -0.09 5.73 -11.83
C SER A 64 -1.50 5.72 -12.41
N ASP A 65 -2.50 5.34 -11.60
CA ASP A 65 -3.89 5.26 -12.04
C ASP A 65 -4.51 6.65 -12.15
N ASP A 66 -4.18 7.55 -11.23
CA ASP A 66 -4.59 8.95 -11.31
C ASP A 66 -4.00 9.64 -12.53
N LEU A 67 -2.76 9.33 -12.87
CA LEU A 67 -2.09 9.87 -14.05
C LEU A 67 -2.71 9.35 -15.35
N ARG A 68 -3.08 8.07 -15.41
CA ARG A 68 -3.81 7.48 -16.56
C ARG A 68 -5.18 8.14 -16.73
N ALA A 69 -5.88 8.36 -15.62
CA ALA A 69 -7.18 9.01 -15.59
C ALA A 69 -7.12 10.54 -15.70
N LYS A 70 -5.93 11.13 -15.84
CA LYS A 70 -5.67 12.59 -15.88
C LYS A 70 -6.24 13.34 -14.67
N ARG A 71 -6.25 12.70 -13.50
CA ARG A 71 -6.75 13.28 -12.24
C ARG A 71 -5.66 14.10 -11.53
N TRP A 72 -5.24 15.20 -12.14
CA TRP A 72 -4.16 16.07 -11.66
C TRP A 72 -4.35 16.56 -10.21
N PRO A 73 -5.55 16.94 -9.75
CA PRO A 73 -5.76 17.31 -8.34
C PRO A 73 -5.49 16.16 -7.35
N ALA A 74 -5.78 14.91 -7.74
CA ALA A 74 -5.49 13.74 -6.91
C ALA A 74 -3.99 13.50 -6.80
N LEU A 75 -3.24 13.66 -7.92
CA LEU A 75 -1.79 13.62 -7.92
C LEU A 75 -1.20 14.66 -6.96
N GLY A 76 -1.69 15.91 -7.02
CA GLY A 76 -1.26 16.98 -6.12
C GLY A 76 -1.47 16.64 -4.65
N LYS A 77 -2.61 16.03 -4.30
CA LYS A 77 -2.89 15.58 -2.93
C LYS A 77 -1.93 14.47 -2.48
N ALA A 78 -1.63 13.50 -3.35
CA ALA A 78 -0.71 12.41 -3.02
C ALA A 78 0.70 12.95 -2.73
N VAL A 79 1.22 13.84 -3.58
CA VAL A 79 2.54 14.45 -3.41
C VAL A 79 2.59 15.30 -2.14
N SER A 80 1.59 16.15 -1.88
CA SER A 80 1.55 17.01 -0.69
C SER A 80 1.47 16.20 0.62
N ARG A 81 0.82 15.04 0.60
CA ARG A 81 0.82 14.13 1.75
C ARG A 81 2.20 13.53 2.00
N SER A 82 2.90 13.13 0.93
CA SER A 82 4.28 12.62 1.03
C SER A 82 5.24 13.69 1.58
N GLU A 83 5.13 14.94 1.15
CA GLU A 83 5.88 16.06 1.74
C GLU A 83 5.59 16.23 3.23
N THR A 84 4.32 16.13 3.61
CA THR A 84 3.92 16.26 5.03
C THR A 84 4.52 15.14 5.89
N VAL A 85 4.53 13.90 5.39
CA VAL A 85 5.16 12.76 6.07
C VAL A 85 6.65 13.02 6.21
N LEU A 86 7.34 13.36 5.12
CA LEU A 86 8.78 13.63 5.12
C LEU A 86 9.13 14.75 6.12
N ALA A 87 8.43 15.88 6.09
CA ALA A 87 8.68 17.00 6.99
C ALA A 87 8.51 16.64 8.46
N LYS A 88 7.49 15.83 8.79
CA LYS A 88 7.18 15.44 10.17
C LYS A 88 8.10 14.35 10.69
N ARG A 89 8.56 13.45 9.83
CA ARG A 89 9.24 12.22 10.22
C ARG A 89 10.72 12.17 9.89
N ARG A 90 11.26 13.22 9.25
CA ARG A 90 12.67 13.26 8.84
C ARG A 90 13.63 12.91 9.97
N THR A 91 13.46 13.53 11.15
CA THR A 91 14.33 13.28 12.31
C THR A 91 14.24 11.82 12.76
N THR A 92 13.02 11.29 12.90
CA THR A 92 12.77 9.91 13.32
C THR A 92 13.33 8.91 12.33
N ILE A 93 13.19 9.18 11.01
CA ILE A 93 13.79 8.36 9.95
C ILE A 93 15.31 8.34 10.08
N LEU A 94 15.94 9.49 10.32
CA LEU A 94 17.39 9.56 10.49
C LEU A 94 17.88 8.86 11.77
N GLU A 95 17.08 8.88 12.84
CA GLU A 95 17.39 8.17 14.09
C GLU A 95 17.36 6.64 13.89
N ALA A 96 16.52 6.14 13.00
CA ALA A 96 16.41 4.72 12.65
C ALA A 96 17.55 4.22 11.74
N VAL A 97 18.37 5.12 11.20
CA VAL A 97 19.54 4.78 10.37
C VAL A 97 20.79 4.66 11.26
N PRO A 98 21.68 3.67 11.02
CA PRO A 98 22.98 3.57 11.68
C PRO A 98 23.75 4.89 11.64
N VAL A 99 24.45 5.23 12.73
CA VAL A 99 25.06 6.56 12.92
C VAL A 99 26.03 6.93 11.80
N ASP A 100 26.79 5.99 11.33
CA ASP A 100 27.76 6.14 10.24
C ASP A 100 27.13 6.37 8.86
N LEU A 101 25.85 6.01 8.67
CA LEU A 101 25.10 6.17 7.42
C LEU A 101 24.14 7.37 7.45
N ARG A 102 24.01 8.09 8.56
CA ARG A 102 23.06 9.19 8.72
C ARG A 102 23.29 10.36 7.77
N ASP A 103 24.53 10.71 7.49
CA ASP A 103 24.84 11.78 6.55
C ASP A 103 24.42 11.41 5.12
N GLN A 104 24.59 10.14 4.75
CA GLN A 104 24.14 9.63 3.46
C GLN A 104 22.60 9.63 3.40
N ALA A 105 21.94 9.16 4.44
CA ALA A 105 20.47 9.18 4.54
C ALA A 105 19.91 10.59 4.47
N ASP A 106 20.52 11.56 5.17
CA ASP A 106 20.11 12.96 5.15
C ASP A 106 20.23 13.58 3.75
N SER A 107 21.32 13.26 3.03
CA SER A 107 21.49 13.66 1.64
C SER A 107 20.39 13.08 0.75
N LEU A 108 20.09 11.79 0.87
CA LEU A 108 19.02 11.14 0.11
C LEU A 108 17.63 11.72 0.44
N LEU A 109 17.35 12.03 1.71
CA LEU A 109 16.09 12.67 2.10
C LEU A 109 15.94 14.08 1.54
N LYS A 110 17.03 14.83 1.40
CA LYS A 110 17.04 16.13 0.68
C LYS A 110 16.72 15.94 -0.80
N GLU A 111 17.25 14.90 -1.41
CA GLU A 111 16.95 14.59 -2.81
C GLU A 111 15.51 14.11 -3.00
N VAL A 112 14.93 13.38 -2.03
CA VAL A 112 13.49 13.03 -2.01
C VAL A 112 12.65 14.29 -1.94
N ASP A 113 12.97 15.22 -1.05
CA ASP A 113 12.25 16.50 -0.92
C ASP A 113 12.28 17.29 -2.22
N GLN A 114 13.45 17.44 -2.83
CA GLN A 114 13.58 18.08 -4.14
C GLN A 114 12.79 17.36 -5.23
N GLY A 115 12.74 16.03 -5.19
CA GLY A 115 11.94 15.22 -6.09
C GLY A 115 10.43 15.49 -5.93
N LEU A 116 9.93 15.64 -4.70
CA LEU A 116 8.53 15.97 -4.42
C LEU A 116 8.19 17.38 -4.92
N ILE A 117 9.09 18.35 -4.77
CA ILE A 117 8.93 19.70 -5.33
C ILE A 117 8.81 19.62 -6.85
N THR A 118 9.72 18.90 -7.50
CA THR A 118 9.69 18.71 -8.97
C THR A 118 8.39 18.07 -9.43
N LEU A 119 7.87 17.07 -8.69
CA LEU A 119 6.58 16.46 -9.01
C LEU A 119 5.44 17.48 -8.98
N LYS A 120 5.42 18.41 -8.01
CA LYS A 120 4.40 19.47 -7.94
C LYS A 120 4.49 20.44 -9.12
N GLU A 121 5.71 20.81 -9.52
CA GLU A 121 5.93 21.63 -10.71
C GLU A 121 5.35 20.95 -11.96
N ARG A 122 5.66 19.65 -12.19
CA ARG A 122 5.13 18.89 -13.33
C ARG A 122 3.61 18.73 -13.29
N ILE A 123 3.01 18.65 -12.11
CA ILE A 123 1.55 18.67 -11.96
C ILE A 123 0.98 20.02 -12.38
N GLY A 124 1.60 21.12 -11.96
CA GLY A 124 1.19 22.49 -12.34
C GLY A 124 1.29 22.75 -13.84
N GLU A 125 2.30 22.18 -14.49
CA GLU A 125 2.52 22.27 -15.94
C GLU A 125 1.69 21.25 -16.75
N ILE A 126 1.00 20.31 -16.09
CA ILE A 126 0.30 19.17 -16.73
C ILE A 126 1.26 18.33 -17.58
N ASP A 127 2.52 18.29 -17.18
CA ASP A 127 3.61 17.58 -17.87
C ASP A 127 3.65 16.11 -17.46
N LYS A 128 2.93 15.25 -18.22
CA LYS A 128 2.88 13.81 -17.94
C LYS A 128 4.24 13.11 -18.09
N PRO A 129 5.04 13.31 -19.15
CA PRO A 129 6.37 12.69 -19.27
C PRO A 129 7.31 13.09 -18.15
N GLY A 130 7.38 14.39 -17.83
CA GLY A 130 8.20 14.92 -16.75
C GLY A 130 7.76 14.39 -15.38
N PHE A 131 6.47 14.28 -15.12
CA PHE A 131 5.95 13.66 -13.90
C PHE A 131 6.39 12.20 -13.77
N ILE A 132 6.32 11.40 -14.84
CA ILE A 132 6.73 9.98 -14.81
C ILE A 132 8.24 9.89 -14.49
N ALA A 133 9.06 10.70 -15.13
CA ALA A 133 10.51 10.71 -14.91
C ALA A 133 10.85 11.12 -13.47
N ALA A 134 10.30 12.22 -12.98
CA ALA A 134 10.49 12.72 -11.63
C ALA A 134 10.02 11.69 -10.57
N ARG A 135 8.86 11.06 -10.78
CA ARG A 135 8.35 10.02 -9.88
C ARG A 135 9.29 8.84 -9.77
N ARG A 136 9.77 8.32 -10.90
CA ARG A 136 10.70 7.18 -10.92
C ARG A 136 11.98 7.51 -10.13
N SER A 137 12.53 8.70 -10.35
CA SER A 137 13.72 9.18 -9.65
C SER A 137 13.48 9.31 -8.14
N THR A 138 12.35 9.89 -7.73
CA THR A 138 11.99 10.06 -6.33
C THR A 138 11.78 8.69 -5.65
N LEU A 139 11.06 7.76 -6.28
CA LEU A 139 10.86 6.40 -5.77
C LEU A 139 12.19 5.65 -5.59
N SER A 140 13.14 5.80 -6.54
CA SER A 140 14.47 5.20 -6.41
C SER A 140 15.24 5.72 -5.19
N ARG A 141 15.12 7.02 -4.87
CA ARG A 141 15.76 7.62 -3.70
C ARG A 141 15.08 7.18 -2.39
N ILE A 142 13.76 7.07 -2.37
CA ILE A 142 13.01 6.55 -1.22
C ILE A 142 13.46 5.11 -0.92
N GLY A 143 13.56 4.24 -1.95
CA GLY A 143 14.06 2.89 -1.78
C GLY A 143 15.52 2.83 -1.30
N ALA A 144 16.36 3.79 -1.70
CA ALA A 144 17.72 3.88 -1.20
C ALA A 144 17.77 4.28 0.29
N VAL A 145 16.89 5.17 0.75
CA VAL A 145 16.74 5.47 2.19
C VAL A 145 16.29 4.24 2.96
N GLU A 146 15.26 3.53 2.48
CA GLU A 146 14.76 2.31 3.11
C GLU A 146 15.88 1.26 3.27
N ALA A 147 16.72 1.09 2.25
CA ALA A 147 17.84 0.15 2.29
C ALA A 147 18.89 0.49 3.36
N LEU A 148 19.04 1.76 3.74
CA LEU A 148 19.94 2.18 4.82
C LEU A 148 19.36 1.94 6.22
N MET A 149 18.05 1.67 6.33
CA MET A 149 17.37 1.39 7.61
C MET A 149 17.34 -0.10 7.95
N VAL A 150 17.67 -0.96 6.98
CA VAL A 150 17.73 -2.42 7.19
C VAL A 150 19.12 -2.75 7.70
N GLU A 151 19.24 -3.08 8.99
CA GLU A 151 20.45 -3.74 9.53
C GLU A 151 20.48 -5.17 9.01
N ASP A 152 21.63 -5.57 8.43
CA ASP A 152 21.95 -6.98 8.09
C ASP A 152 22.07 -7.85 9.35
#